data_da350cfe7d77b22c8c23c1fbdddd6f3a
#
_entry.id   da350cfe7d77b22c8c23c1fbdddd6f3a
#
_cell.length_a   1.000
_cell.length_b   1.000
_cell.length_c   1.000
_cell.angle_alpha   90.00
_cell.angle_beta   90.00
_cell.angle_gamma   90.00
#
_symmetry.space_group_name_H-M   'P 1'
#
loop_
_entity.id
_entity.type
_entity.pdbx_description
1 polymer ?
#
loop_
_entity_poly.entity_id
_entity_poly.type
_entity_poly.pdbx_seq_one_letter_code
_entity_poly.pdbx_strand_id
1 'polypeptide(L)'
;MAGFHLRFVGSKELPKSLSDFDVEQSFKLSSKDIATIRERFRTDRRLGAALQLVVLRVTGRVLDSSTYLPRTLLRSLCHSLVLSETAIASLKTIYARRSTLYEHQKWARETAGITDTDDAILAELAITLAELTKTAASADDLVQSAERWLFDRRYLIPADRILRDLARDAFASTEALAIEGTKREIPAQTRKRMVSAVFSPRRGRTGGTMLEWLKAPPGKHSPTTIAEVSEKIAYLKTLDVNKWQLSHISTARMRAYARAVANRPPFDSRRLSQDTQMLEVTCFLRVSLLDLTDTLMYLTGRRVNDLVRHASGRVITKQARTAVEYRQQRDEMRLIIHAEGVTSDEKIEALKKLIPSDESSQAIGHAALVRQSLVDDTTKVTSLLNVFSSLEIKGDKAQQPLKQVMALRALNDKGIKELPVDFDVHIVDPVWHEMLNDKDRVKAFAAMKAATMMAVRRGFRSSRLWIDHSWDYRNREDRLISAANWKKDRLRLISALSLNADPEKFLTRLYESPRVSWRPVGLSQTDMAA
;
A
#
# COMPACT_ATOMS: atom_id res chain seq x y z
N MET A 1 -5.49 25.10 5.90
CA MET A 1 -4.57 26.26 5.86
C MET A 1 -3.28 26.08 6.70
N ALA A 2 -3.11 24.97 7.39
CA ALA A 2 -1.91 24.72 8.23
C ALA A 2 -0.59 24.48 7.47
N GLY A 3 -0.60 24.22 6.17
CA GLY A 3 0.61 23.89 5.41
C GLY A 3 1.40 25.08 4.82
N PHE A 4 0.79 26.25 4.73
CA PHE A 4 1.41 27.38 4.04
C PHE A 4 2.54 28.04 4.87
N HIS A 5 2.38 28.08 6.19
CA HIS A 5 3.38 28.69 7.09
C HIS A 5 4.66 27.84 7.25
N LEU A 6 4.63 26.56 6.89
CA LEU A 6 5.77 25.64 7.03
C LEU A 6 6.67 25.58 5.79
N ARG A 7 6.30 26.26 4.71
CA ARG A 7 7.00 26.19 3.41
C ARG A 7 8.47 26.60 3.48
N PHE A 8 8.80 27.53 4.34
CA PHE A 8 10.13 28.11 4.44
C PHE A 8 10.93 27.64 5.66
N VAL A 9 10.34 26.80 6.52
CA VAL A 9 11.02 26.30 7.72
C VAL A 9 12.28 25.56 7.34
N GLY A 10 13.39 25.86 8.01
CA GLY A 10 14.71 25.28 7.78
C GLY A 10 15.45 25.86 6.58
N SER A 11 14.81 26.66 5.73
CA SER A 11 15.46 27.22 4.53
C SER A 11 16.64 28.13 4.89
N LYS A 12 17.80 27.83 4.34
CA LYS A 12 19.01 28.69 4.46
C LYS A 12 18.94 29.90 3.56
N GLU A 13 18.40 29.70 2.37
CA GLU A 13 18.26 30.72 1.36
C GLU A 13 16.78 30.86 1.01
N LEU A 14 16.35 32.09 0.86
CA LEU A 14 15.01 32.38 0.37
C LEU A 14 14.97 32.18 -1.15
N PRO A 15 13.81 31.82 -1.73
CA PRO A 15 13.65 31.73 -3.18
C PRO A 15 14.08 33.02 -3.87
N LYS A 16 14.72 32.92 -5.04
CA LYS A 16 15.18 34.09 -5.82
C LYS A 16 14.06 35.07 -6.15
N SER A 17 12.83 34.58 -6.32
CA SER A 17 11.61 35.39 -6.48
C SER A 17 10.59 34.96 -5.43
N LEU A 18 10.13 35.91 -4.62
CA LEU A 18 8.96 35.77 -3.76
C LEU A 18 7.81 36.54 -4.41
N SER A 19 6.61 35.97 -4.43
CA SER A 19 5.41 36.70 -4.84
C SER A 19 5.04 37.75 -3.78
N ASP A 20 4.34 38.81 -4.18
CA ASP A 20 3.83 39.79 -3.22
C ASP A 20 2.92 39.14 -2.17
N PHE A 21 2.17 38.13 -2.58
CA PHE A 21 1.35 37.32 -1.68
C PHE A 21 2.20 36.58 -0.63
N ASP A 22 3.31 35.93 -1.01
CA ASP A 22 4.20 35.26 -0.06
C ASP A 22 4.78 36.25 0.94
N VAL A 23 5.16 37.45 0.48
CA VAL A 23 5.71 38.51 1.33
C VAL A 23 4.66 39.04 2.31
N GLU A 24 3.44 39.32 1.86
CA GLU A 24 2.36 39.80 2.74
C GLU A 24 1.92 38.77 3.77
N GLN A 25 1.87 37.48 3.39
CA GLN A 25 1.41 36.42 4.30
C GLN A 25 2.47 35.97 5.30
N SER A 26 3.73 35.92 4.89
CA SER A 26 4.77 35.28 5.70
C SER A 26 5.78 36.27 6.30
N PHE A 27 6.10 37.38 5.64
CA PHE A 27 7.20 38.28 6.01
C PHE A 27 6.74 39.67 6.48
N LYS A 28 5.49 39.84 6.85
CA LYS A 28 4.93 41.12 7.29
C LYS A 28 5.42 41.50 8.70
N LEU A 29 5.77 42.78 8.86
CA LEU A 29 6.04 43.37 10.18
C LEU A 29 4.74 43.81 10.84
N SER A 30 4.58 43.57 12.14
CA SER A 30 3.50 44.14 12.92
C SER A 30 3.80 45.59 13.26
N SER A 31 2.76 46.39 13.62
CA SER A 31 2.93 47.76 14.07
C SER A 31 3.86 47.87 15.28
N LYS A 32 3.84 46.86 16.17
CA LYS A 32 4.74 46.77 17.32
C LYS A 32 6.18 46.58 16.88
N ASP A 33 6.42 45.70 15.89
CA ASP A 33 7.78 45.50 15.36
C ASP A 33 8.35 46.74 14.75
N ILE A 34 7.54 47.47 13.95
CA ILE A 34 7.94 48.73 13.33
C ILE A 34 8.32 49.77 14.38
N ALA A 35 7.52 49.92 15.44
CA ALA A 35 7.77 50.85 16.52
C ALA A 35 9.10 50.51 17.24
N THR A 36 9.29 49.26 17.63
CA THR A 36 10.49 48.80 18.33
C THR A 36 11.76 48.95 17.46
N ILE A 37 11.67 48.65 16.15
CA ILE A 37 12.78 48.85 15.23
C ILE A 37 13.17 50.32 15.10
N ARG A 38 12.17 51.20 15.01
CA ARG A 38 12.42 52.67 14.90
C ARG A 38 13.01 53.27 16.14
N GLU A 39 12.62 52.79 17.29
CA GLU A 39 13.13 53.24 18.59
C GLU A 39 14.58 52.78 18.83
N ARG A 40 14.87 51.51 18.56
CA ARG A 40 16.15 50.89 18.93
C ARG A 40 17.26 51.12 17.92
N PHE A 41 16.94 51.22 16.62
CA PHE A 41 17.96 51.24 15.57
C PHE A 41 17.95 52.57 14.78
N ARG A 42 19.16 53.02 14.46
CA ARG A 42 19.36 54.18 13.54
C ARG A 42 18.81 53.80 12.15
N THR A 43 18.46 54.82 11.37
CA THR A 43 17.78 54.67 10.08
C THR A 43 18.52 53.72 9.12
N ASP A 44 19.84 53.79 9.05
CA ASP A 44 20.72 52.97 8.22
C ASP A 44 20.73 51.47 8.62
N ARG A 45 20.39 51.14 9.88
CA ARG A 45 20.38 49.77 10.42
C ARG A 45 19.01 49.11 10.50
N ARG A 46 17.92 49.90 10.37
CA ARG A 46 16.52 49.39 10.52
C ARG A 46 16.19 48.27 9.59
N LEU A 47 16.57 48.37 8.31
CA LEU A 47 16.27 47.35 7.30
C LEU A 47 16.96 46.01 7.64
N GLY A 48 18.21 46.06 8.10
CA GLY A 48 18.94 44.84 8.51
C GLY A 48 18.31 44.16 9.72
N ALA A 49 17.88 44.93 10.74
CA ALA A 49 17.17 44.36 11.89
C ALA A 49 15.82 43.77 11.51
N ALA A 50 15.05 44.47 10.67
CA ALA A 50 13.78 43.96 10.15
C ALA A 50 13.92 42.64 9.38
N LEU A 51 14.91 42.55 8.50
CA LEU A 51 15.21 41.32 7.75
C LEU A 51 15.54 40.15 8.68
N GLN A 52 16.42 40.37 9.69
CA GLN A 52 16.72 39.33 10.65
C GLN A 52 15.46 38.82 11.35
N LEU A 53 14.58 39.72 11.79
CA LEU A 53 13.35 39.35 12.50
C LEU A 53 12.36 38.55 11.64
N VAL A 54 12.05 39.04 10.43
CA VAL A 54 11.04 38.38 9.59
C VAL A 54 11.53 37.04 9.06
N VAL A 55 12.80 36.96 8.66
CA VAL A 55 13.36 35.70 8.17
C VAL A 55 13.47 34.68 9.30
N LEU A 56 13.94 35.08 10.48
CA LEU A 56 14.00 34.20 11.63
C LEU A 56 12.62 33.63 12.03
N ARG A 57 11.57 34.45 12.01
CA ARG A 57 10.19 34.03 12.31
C ARG A 57 9.66 32.99 11.33
N VAL A 58 10.07 33.07 10.08
CA VAL A 58 9.55 32.24 8.99
C VAL A 58 10.40 30.98 8.76
N THR A 59 11.72 31.11 8.90
CA THR A 59 12.63 30.00 8.62
C THR A 59 13.14 29.28 9.86
N GLY A 60 13.08 29.93 11.03
CA GLY A 60 13.74 29.45 12.25
C GLY A 60 15.26 29.64 12.25
N ARG A 61 15.80 30.34 11.23
CA ARG A 61 17.25 30.57 11.07
C ARG A 61 17.55 32.05 11.02
N VAL A 62 18.69 32.45 11.55
CA VAL A 62 19.23 33.81 11.38
C VAL A 62 19.84 33.95 9.98
N LEU A 63 19.78 35.17 9.42
CA LEU A 63 20.48 35.48 8.18
C LEU A 63 21.96 35.63 8.41
N ASP A 64 22.76 35.09 7.51
CA ASP A 64 24.19 35.33 7.42
C ASP A 64 24.48 36.51 6.47
N SER A 65 25.68 37.08 6.54
CA SER A 65 26.13 38.21 5.72
C SER A 65 26.16 37.92 4.21
N SER A 66 26.23 36.63 3.83
CA SER A 66 26.28 36.16 2.43
C SER A 66 24.92 35.77 1.82
N THR A 67 23.84 35.84 2.60
CA THR A 67 22.52 35.34 2.15
C THR A 67 21.95 36.18 1.02
N TYR A 68 21.43 35.53 -0.02
CA TYR A 68 20.69 36.17 -1.10
C TYR A 68 19.32 36.65 -0.57
N LEU A 69 18.94 37.88 -0.94
CA LEU A 69 17.68 38.51 -0.53
C LEU A 69 16.82 38.88 -1.73
N PRO A 70 15.55 38.40 -1.80
CA PRO A 70 14.61 38.75 -2.86
C PRO A 70 14.28 40.25 -2.85
N ARG A 71 14.30 40.89 -4.03
CA ARG A 71 14.01 42.33 -4.17
C ARG A 71 12.59 42.71 -3.70
N THR A 72 11.60 41.83 -3.92
CA THR A 72 10.22 42.04 -3.45
C THR A 72 10.15 42.17 -1.93
N LEU A 73 10.88 41.31 -1.20
CA LEU A 73 10.97 41.38 0.26
C LEU A 73 11.63 42.70 0.72
N LEU A 74 12.75 43.08 0.10
CA LEU A 74 13.45 44.33 0.43
C LEU A 74 12.55 45.56 0.22
N ARG A 75 11.85 45.64 -0.91
CA ARG A 75 10.93 46.70 -1.24
C ARG A 75 9.78 46.81 -0.23
N SER A 76 9.15 45.70 0.11
CA SER A 76 8.06 45.62 1.08
C SER A 76 8.48 46.13 2.48
N LEU A 77 9.68 45.69 2.94
CA LEU A 77 10.20 46.14 4.24
C LEU A 77 10.62 47.60 4.23
N CYS A 78 11.23 48.11 3.16
CA CYS A 78 11.53 49.55 3.01
C CYS A 78 10.24 50.40 3.07
N HIS A 79 9.20 49.96 2.36
CA HIS A 79 7.89 50.64 2.41
C HIS A 79 7.30 50.64 3.83
N SER A 80 7.31 49.49 4.51
CA SER A 80 6.76 49.38 5.89
C SER A 80 7.52 50.25 6.91
N LEU A 81 8.82 50.44 6.72
CA LEU A 81 9.67 51.23 7.61
C LEU A 81 9.78 52.70 7.19
N VAL A 82 9.19 53.10 6.07
CA VAL A 82 9.33 54.43 5.46
C VAL A 82 10.79 54.77 5.17
N LEU A 83 11.47 53.84 4.49
CA LEU A 83 12.87 53.97 4.06
C LEU A 83 12.92 54.10 2.53
N SER A 84 13.94 54.79 2.00
CA SER A 84 14.27 54.77 0.59
C SER A 84 14.69 53.34 0.18
N GLU A 85 14.41 52.97 -1.08
CA GLU A 85 14.80 51.67 -1.60
C GLU A 85 16.35 51.54 -1.49
N THR A 86 16.80 50.53 -0.76
CA THR A 86 18.21 50.30 -0.46
C THR A 86 18.76 49.21 -1.35
N ALA A 87 19.92 49.43 -1.95
CA ALA A 87 20.62 48.40 -2.70
C ALA A 87 21.16 47.30 -1.79
N ILE A 88 21.19 46.05 -2.25
CA ILE A 88 21.74 44.88 -1.51
C ILE A 88 23.19 45.12 -1.07
N ALA A 89 23.96 45.90 -1.83
CA ALA A 89 25.33 46.31 -1.49
C ALA A 89 25.41 47.04 -0.15
N SER A 90 24.43 47.86 0.20
CA SER A 90 24.38 48.59 1.47
C SER A 90 24.25 47.67 2.69
N LEU A 91 23.48 46.57 2.57
CA LEU A 91 23.34 45.56 3.63
C LEU A 91 24.64 44.78 3.84
N LYS A 92 25.37 44.44 2.76
CA LYS A 92 26.69 43.82 2.85
C LYS A 92 27.69 44.74 3.59
N THR A 93 27.63 46.05 3.32
CA THR A 93 28.45 47.04 3.99
C THR A 93 28.10 47.14 5.48
N ILE A 94 26.83 47.14 5.85
CA ILE A 94 26.39 47.17 7.26
C ILE A 94 26.91 45.92 8.01
N TYR A 95 26.78 44.73 7.39
CA TYR A 95 27.20 43.46 7.97
C TYR A 95 28.70 43.12 7.78
N ALA A 96 29.47 43.99 7.14
CA ALA A 96 30.92 43.88 7.16
C ALA A 96 31.48 43.91 8.60
N ARG A 97 30.76 44.59 9.54
CA ARG A 97 31.06 44.54 10.97
C ARG A 97 30.29 43.40 11.63
N ARG A 98 30.97 42.34 12.02
CA ARG A 98 30.38 41.17 12.72
C ARG A 98 29.59 41.57 13.98
N SER A 99 30.01 42.59 14.69
CA SER A 99 29.30 43.10 15.89
C SER A 99 27.87 43.55 15.57
N THR A 100 27.67 44.27 14.46
CA THR A 100 26.36 44.74 14.03
C THR A 100 25.43 43.56 13.60
N LEU A 101 26.01 42.59 12.91
CA LEU A 101 25.26 41.36 12.54
C LEU A 101 24.82 40.62 13.82
N TYR A 102 25.73 40.40 14.75
CA TYR A 102 25.44 39.73 16.02
C TYR A 102 24.38 40.48 16.85
N GLU A 103 24.45 41.81 16.93
CA GLU A 103 23.48 42.66 17.62
C GLU A 103 22.08 42.49 17.04
N HIS A 104 21.93 42.53 15.69
CA HIS A 104 20.67 42.33 15.02
C HIS A 104 20.12 40.92 15.20
N GLN A 105 20.95 39.89 15.10
CA GLN A 105 20.58 38.51 15.32
C GLN A 105 20.10 38.26 16.75
N LYS A 106 20.82 38.79 17.74
CA LYS A 106 20.48 38.69 19.17
C LYS A 106 19.11 39.35 19.43
N TRP A 107 18.95 40.61 18.98
CA TRP A 107 17.68 41.32 19.12
C TRP A 107 16.52 40.59 18.43
N ALA A 108 16.72 40.07 17.23
CA ALA A 108 15.67 39.34 16.49
C ALA A 108 15.25 38.09 17.26
N ARG A 109 16.17 37.31 17.85
CA ARG A 109 15.87 36.14 18.68
C ARG A 109 15.04 36.52 19.91
N GLU A 110 15.51 37.54 20.67
CA GLU A 110 14.80 38.06 21.85
C GLU A 110 13.37 38.50 21.48
N THR A 111 13.22 39.26 20.39
CA THR A 111 11.91 39.77 19.91
C THR A 111 11.00 38.68 19.38
N ALA A 112 11.55 37.67 18.72
CA ALA A 112 10.80 36.52 18.20
C ALA A 112 10.48 35.47 19.30
N GLY A 113 11.08 35.59 20.48
CA GLY A 113 10.96 34.59 21.56
C GLY A 113 11.57 33.24 21.16
N ILE A 114 12.71 33.28 20.45
CA ILE A 114 13.42 32.08 19.98
C ILE A 114 14.66 31.89 20.86
N THR A 115 14.78 30.71 21.45
CA THR A 115 15.91 30.33 22.32
C THR A 115 17.03 29.66 21.51
N ASP A 116 18.27 29.90 21.88
CA ASP A 116 19.39 29.20 21.26
C ASP A 116 19.34 27.71 21.55
N THR A 117 19.70 26.90 20.57
CA THR A 117 19.77 25.45 20.71
C THR A 117 21.09 25.07 21.36
N ASP A 118 21.00 24.51 22.56
CA ASP A 118 22.11 23.99 23.35
C ASP A 118 22.25 22.47 23.24
N ASP A 119 23.24 21.90 23.90
CA ASP A 119 23.50 20.46 23.89
C ASP A 119 22.35 19.64 24.53
N ALA A 120 21.63 20.20 25.50
CA ALA A 120 20.49 19.53 26.12
C ALA A 120 19.32 19.40 25.14
N ILE A 121 19.03 20.45 24.40
CA ILE A 121 18.00 20.45 23.34
C ILE A 121 18.40 19.49 22.21
N LEU A 122 19.70 19.47 21.82
CA LEU A 122 20.18 18.51 20.81
C LEU A 122 20.07 17.06 21.28
N ALA A 123 20.29 16.79 22.56
CA ALA A 123 20.10 15.45 23.13
C ALA A 123 18.62 15.04 23.12
N GLU A 124 17.68 15.93 23.46
CA GLU A 124 16.25 15.68 23.35
C GLU A 124 15.82 15.44 21.90
N LEU A 125 16.35 16.24 20.98
CA LEU A 125 16.14 16.07 19.54
C LEU A 125 16.64 14.71 19.06
N ALA A 126 17.83 14.27 19.49
CA ALA A 126 18.41 12.98 19.11
C ALA A 126 17.50 11.80 19.51
N ILE A 127 16.91 11.84 20.72
CA ILE A 127 15.92 10.85 21.17
C ILE A 127 14.69 10.85 20.25
N THR A 128 14.19 12.03 19.91
CA THR A 128 13.04 12.17 19.01
C THR A 128 13.36 11.63 17.61
N LEU A 129 14.54 11.93 17.07
CA LEU A 129 14.98 11.44 15.77
C LEU A 129 15.14 9.91 15.76
N ALA A 130 15.63 9.30 16.83
CA ALA A 130 15.72 7.84 16.95
C ALA A 130 14.34 7.17 16.81
N GLU A 131 13.28 7.75 17.38
CA GLU A 131 11.91 7.25 17.18
C GLU A 131 11.41 7.47 15.74
N LEU A 132 11.71 8.62 15.15
CA LEU A 132 11.29 8.96 13.78
C LEU A 132 11.99 8.12 12.71
N THR A 133 13.17 7.53 12.98
CA THR A 133 13.82 6.61 12.04
C THR A 133 12.96 5.42 11.67
N LYS A 134 12.00 5.04 12.50
CA LYS A 134 11.08 3.92 12.23
C LYS A 134 10.19 4.17 11.01
N THR A 135 9.91 5.44 10.68
CA THR A 135 9.01 5.84 9.60
C THR A 135 9.70 6.66 8.52
N ALA A 136 10.80 7.33 8.82
CA ALA A 136 11.54 8.15 7.87
C ALA A 136 12.11 7.31 6.72
N ALA A 137 11.95 7.79 5.49
CA ALA A 137 12.45 7.13 4.30
C ALA A 137 13.94 7.43 4.06
N SER A 138 14.41 8.62 4.44
CA SER A 138 15.78 9.11 4.19
C SER A 138 16.32 9.95 5.34
N ALA A 139 17.63 10.22 5.30
CA ALA A 139 18.27 11.16 6.23
C ALA A 139 17.73 12.59 6.05
N ASP A 140 17.42 12.98 4.82
CA ASP A 140 16.87 14.30 4.54
C ASP A 140 15.46 14.46 5.15
N ASP A 141 14.63 13.40 5.18
CA ASP A 141 13.33 13.43 5.88
C ASP A 141 13.51 13.63 7.39
N LEU A 142 14.56 13.03 7.98
CA LEU A 142 14.87 13.26 9.40
C LEU A 142 15.36 14.70 9.65
N VAL A 143 16.18 15.24 8.77
CA VAL A 143 16.62 16.65 8.87
C VAL A 143 15.41 17.58 8.81
N GLN A 144 14.51 17.40 7.86
CA GLN A 144 13.27 18.19 7.79
C GLN A 144 12.39 18.04 9.05
N SER A 145 12.34 16.84 9.60
CA SER A 145 11.61 16.58 10.84
C SER A 145 12.25 17.28 12.03
N ALA A 146 13.60 17.28 12.09
CA ALA A 146 14.37 18.00 13.10
C ALA A 146 14.15 19.51 13.01
N GLU A 147 14.19 20.09 11.81
CA GLU A 147 13.92 21.51 11.57
C GLU A 147 12.52 21.91 12.04
N ARG A 148 11.49 21.10 11.73
CA ARG A 148 10.13 21.32 12.21
C ARG A 148 10.02 21.21 13.72
N TRP A 149 10.64 20.20 14.31
CA TRP A 149 10.61 19.98 15.76
C TRP A 149 11.20 21.16 16.52
N LEU A 150 12.33 21.70 16.04
CA LEU A 150 12.98 22.89 16.62
C LEU A 150 12.11 24.14 16.41
N PHE A 151 11.59 24.36 15.21
CA PHE A 151 10.75 25.50 14.86
C PHE A 151 9.49 25.57 15.71
N ASP A 152 8.77 24.45 15.85
CA ASP A 152 7.52 24.38 16.62
C ASP A 152 7.73 24.68 18.11
N ARG A 153 8.93 24.36 18.63
CA ARG A 153 9.31 24.61 20.02
C ARG A 153 10.02 25.95 20.23
N ARG A 154 10.11 26.74 19.17
CA ARG A 154 10.79 28.05 19.17
C ARG A 154 12.27 27.98 19.56
N TYR A 155 12.95 26.95 19.07
CA TYR A 155 14.40 26.83 19.14
C TYR A 155 15.02 27.32 17.83
N LEU A 156 16.19 27.96 17.93
CA LEU A 156 16.97 28.37 16.76
C LEU A 156 17.44 27.12 16.00
N ILE A 157 17.16 27.05 14.70
CA ILE A 157 17.60 25.93 13.87
C ILE A 157 19.12 26.05 13.65
N PRO A 158 19.93 25.06 14.13
CA PRO A 158 21.38 25.11 14.02
C PRO A 158 21.86 24.87 12.59
N ALA A 159 23.19 24.90 12.39
CA ALA A 159 23.78 24.61 11.10
C ALA A 159 23.39 23.20 10.62
N ASP A 160 23.13 23.05 9.31
CA ASP A 160 22.72 21.77 8.69
C ASP A 160 23.67 20.62 8.98
N ARG A 161 24.95 20.90 9.12
CA ARG A 161 25.93 19.88 9.46
C ARG A 161 25.55 19.17 10.76
N ILE A 162 25.16 19.93 11.79
CA ILE A 162 24.73 19.36 13.09
C ILE A 162 23.51 18.47 12.92
N LEU A 163 22.49 18.95 12.20
CA LEU A 163 21.27 18.17 11.96
C LEU A 163 21.52 16.92 11.11
N ARG A 164 22.40 17.02 10.11
CA ARG A 164 22.80 15.87 9.27
C ARG A 164 23.60 14.84 10.03
N ASP A 165 24.48 15.28 10.94
CA ASP A 165 25.25 14.38 11.78
C ASP A 165 24.31 13.65 12.76
N LEU A 166 23.38 14.35 13.43
CA LEU A 166 22.35 13.73 14.27
C LEU A 166 21.46 12.74 13.51
N ALA A 167 21.01 13.10 12.30
CA ALA A 167 20.21 12.22 11.47
C ALA A 167 20.99 10.95 11.07
N ARG A 168 22.27 11.09 10.72
CA ARG A 168 23.16 9.97 10.40
C ARG A 168 23.36 9.03 11.59
N ASP A 169 23.62 9.59 12.76
CA ASP A 169 23.84 8.82 13.99
C ASP A 169 22.56 8.09 14.42
N ALA A 170 21.39 8.72 14.28
CA ALA A 170 20.11 8.09 14.53
C ALA A 170 19.87 6.90 13.59
N PHE A 171 20.20 7.04 12.28
CA PHE A 171 20.10 5.93 11.34
C PHE A 171 21.10 4.82 11.64
N ALA A 172 22.35 5.16 11.92
CA ALA A 172 23.39 4.17 12.25
C ALA A 172 23.01 3.36 13.50
N SER A 173 22.49 4.00 14.53
CA SER A 173 22.00 3.34 15.74
C SER A 173 20.82 2.42 15.44
N THR A 174 19.87 2.87 14.62
CA THR A 174 18.70 2.05 14.21
C THR A 174 19.13 0.85 13.37
N GLU A 175 20.10 1.03 12.46
CA GLU A 175 20.66 -0.05 11.66
C GLU A 175 21.37 -1.09 12.53
N ALA A 176 22.18 -0.66 13.49
CA ALA A 176 22.83 -1.55 14.44
C ALA A 176 21.83 -2.39 15.24
N LEU A 177 20.75 -1.78 15.73
CA LEU A 177 19.65 -2.49 16.40
C LEU A 177 18.95 -3.49 15.48
N ALA A 178 18.72 -3.13 14.23
CA ALA A 178 18.12 -4.01 13.23
C ALA A 178 19.03 -5.21 12.92
N ILE A 179 20.34 -5.00 12.79
CA ILE A 179 21.34 -6.05 12.59
C ILE A 179 21.33 -7.03 13.77
N GLU A 180 21.40 -6.53 14.99
CA GLU A 180 21.41 -7.37 16.19
C GLU A 180 20.08 -8.12 16.38
N GLY A 181 18.95 -7.48 16.10
CA GLY A 181 17.65 -8.15 16.09
C GLY A 181 17.59 -9.29 15.07
N THR A 182 18.09 -9.05 13.86
CA THR A 182 18.16 -10.06 12.78
C THR A 182 19.10 -11.22 13.15
N LYS A 183 20.23 -10.92 13.79
CA LYS A 183 21.18 -11.96 14.28
C LYS A 183 20.55 -12.84 15.36
N ARG A 184 19.70 -12.29 16.22
CA ARG A 184 18.98 -13.06 17.25
C ARG A 184 17.87 -13.94 16.65
N GLU A 185 17.14 -13.43 15.68
CA GLU A 185 16.00 -14.16 15.09
C GLU A 185 16.44 -15.27 14.12
N ILE A 186 17.49 -15.02 13.32
CA ILE A 186 17.93 -15.95 12.27
C ILE A 186 19.29 -16.59 12.64
N PRO A 187 19.36 -17.92 12.73
CA PRO A 187 20.62 -18.62 13.04
C PRO A 187 21.75 -18.30 12.07
N ALA A 188 22.99 -18.26 12.55
CA ALA A 188 24.17 -17.88 11.76
C ALA A 188 24.35 -18.74 10.48
N GLN A 189 24.07 -20.04 10.57
CA GLN A 189 24.15 -20.95 9.42
C GLN A 189 23.10 -20.59 8.35
N THR A 190 21.88 -20.27 8.76
CA THR A 190 20.80 -19.85 7.84
C THR A 190 21.16 -18.52 7.18
N ARG A 191 21.70 -17.55 7.91
CA ARG A 191 22.17 -16.27 7.36
C ARG A 191 23.24 -16.45 6.29
N LYS A 192 24.28 -17.27 6.56
CA LYS A 192 25.33 -17.58 5.57
C LYS A 192 24.75 -18.28 4.34
N ARG A 193 23.88 -19.29 4.55
CA ARG A 193 23.22 -20.03 3.46
C ARG A 193 22.41 -19.12 2.56
N MET A 194 21.56 -18.25 3.12
CA MET A 194 20.71 -17.37 2.31
C MET A 194 21.50 -16.36 1.49
N VAL A 195 22.51 -15.71 2.09
CA VAL A 195 23.37 -14.76 1.35
C VAL A 195 24.10 -15.47 0.22
N SER A 196 24.72 -16.63 0.48
CA SER A 196 25.39 -17.42 -0.55
C SER A 196 24.43 -17.87 -1.65
N ALA A 197 23.23 -18.37 -1.29
CA ALA A 197 22.23 -18.85 -2.24
C ALA A 197 21.73 -17.76 -3.18
N VAL A 198 21.48 -16.55 -2.66
CA VAL A 198 20.98 -15.41 -3.45
C VAL A 198 21.99 -14.94 -4.51
N PHE A 199 23.27 -14.97 -4.18
CA PHE A 199 24.35 -14.60 -5.13
C PHE A 199 24.86 -15.77 -5.98
N SER A 200 24.31 -16.99 -5.82
CA SER A 200 24.68 -18.13 -6.64
C SER A 200 24.19 -17.96 -8.08
N PRO A 201 24.90 -18.59 -9.07
CA PRO A 201 24.43 -18.59 -10.45
C PRO A 201 23.09 -19.35 -10.57
N ARG A 202 22.15 -18.80 -11.32
CA ARG A 202 20.93 -19.51 -11.69
C ARG A 202 21.25 -20.50 -12.82
N ARG A 203 20.96 -21.77 -12.60
CA ARG A 203 21.04 -22.78 -13.66
C ARG A 203 19.82 -22.62 -14.59
N GLY A 204 20.05 -22.33 -15.89
CA GLY A 204 18.96 -22.21 -16.85
C GLY A 204 19.24 -21.25 -18.01
N ARG A 205 18.21 -21.00 -18.84
CA ARG A 205 18.30 -20.33 -20.15
C ARG A 205 18.80 -18.88 -20.16
N THR A 206 18.75 -18.16 -19.05
CA THR A 206 19.01 -16.70 -19.05
C THR A 206 20.31 -16.30 -18.39
N GLY A 207 21.07 -17.22 -17.76
CA GLY A 207 22.25 -16.84 -16.98
C GLY A 207 21.89 -15.93 -15.80
N GLY A 208 22.89 -15.31 -15.18
CA GLY A 208 22.70 -14.38 -14.05
C GLY A 208 22.60 -15.09 -12.69
N THR A 209 22.40 -14.29 -11.65
CA THR A 209 22.29 -14.75 -10.27
C THR A 209 20.84 -15.01 -9.85
N MET A 210 20.65 -15.77 -8.77
CA MET A 210 19.31 -15.92 -8.17
C MET A 210 18.72 -14.59 -7.73
N LEU A 211 19.56 -13.62 -7.32
CA LEU A 211 19.14 -12.28 -6.99
C LEU A 211 18.51 -11.55 -8.18
N GLU A 212 19.15 -11.60 -9.35
CA GLU A 212 18.62 -10.97 -10.57
C GLU A 212 17.30 -11.59 -10.99
N TRP A 213 17.17 -12.90 -10.88
CA TRP A 213 15.91 -13.57 -11.14
C TRP A 213 14.79 -13.15 -10.17
N LEU A 214 15.09 -13.05 -8.87
CA LEU A 214 14.11 -12.57 -7.90
C LEU A 214 13.68 -11.12 -8.16
N LYS A 215 14.62 -10.26 -8.57
CA LYS A 215 14.36 -8.85 -8.92
C LYS A 215 13.51 -8.67 -10.18
N ALA A 216 13.57 -9.64 -11.10
CA ALA A 216 12.86 -9.52 -12.37
C ALA A 216 11.35 -9.36 -12.11
N PRO A 217 10.71 -8.29 -12.63
CA PRO A 217 9.29 -8.07 -12.43
C PRO A 217 8.48 -9.17 -13.11
N PRO A 218 7.30 -9.51 -12.59
CA PRO A 218 6.42 -10.48 -13.22
C PRO A 218 6.02 -10.00 -14.62
N GLY A 219 5.94 -10.93 -15.56
CA GLY A 219 5.55 -10.67 -16.94
C GLY A 219 4.06 -10.33 -17.09
N LYS A 220 3.56 -10.41 -18.34
CA LYS A 220 2.13 -10.24 -18.65
C LYS A 220 1.29 -11.30 -17.93
N HIS A 221 0.01 -11.00 -17.72
CA HIS A 221 -0.95 -11.92 -17.11
C HIS A 221 -1.13 -13.19 -17.95
N SER A 222 -0.44 -14.26 -17.56
CA SER A 222 -0.43 -15.56 -18.25
C SER A 222 -0.25 -16.71 -17.25
N PRO A 223 -0.62 -17.96 -17.63
CA PRO A 223 -0.32 -19.13 -16.82
C PRO A 223 1.17 -19.32 -16.53
N THR A 224 2.04 -18.98 -17.49
CA THR A 224 3.49 -19.06 -17.34
C THR A 224 4.01 -18.08 -16.29
N THR A 225 3.47 -16.86 -16.26
CA THR A 225 3.80 -15.87 -15.21
C THR A 225 3.36 -16.36 -13.82
N ILE A 226 2.17 -16.96 -13.71
CA ILE A 226 1.71 -17.55 -12.44
C ILE A 226 2.66 -18.66 -11.98
N ALA A 227 3.10 -19.54 -12.90
CA ALA A 227 4.05 -20.59 -12.59
C ALA A 227 5.41 -20.03 -12.14
N GLU A 228 5.92 -18.99 -12.83
CA GLU A 228 7.18 -18.33 -12.46
C GLU A 228 7.10 -17.69 -11.06
N VAL A 229 6.02 -16.96 -10.76
CA VAL A 229 5.82 -16.34 -9.44
C VAL A 229 5.71 -17.42 -8.36
N SER A 230 5.02 -18.54 -8.64
CA SER A 230 4.94 -19.68 -7.73
C SER A 230 6.32 -20.32 -7.48
N GLU A 231 7.17 -20.44 -8.52
CA GLU A 231 8.54 -20.93 -8.40
C GLU A 231 9.40 -20.01 -7.52
N LYS A 232 9.28 -18.68 -7.69
CA LYS A 232 9.97 -17.70 -6.83
C LYS A 232 9.56 -17.84 -5.36
N ILE A 233 8.27 -17.98 -5.09
CA ILE A 233 7.74 -18.19 -3.72
C ILE A 233 8.26 -19.52 -3.15
N ALA A 234 8.22 -20.59 -3.91
CA ALA A 234 8.75 -21.89 -3.49
C ALA A 234 10.24 -21.80 -3.15
N TYR A 235 11.02 -21.13 -3.98
CA TYR A 235 12.44 -20.88 -3.71
C TYR A 235 12.66 -20.12 -2.39
N LEU A 236 11.91 -19.03 -2.15
CA LEU A 236 12.00 -18.26 -0.91
C LEU A 236 11.66 -19.11 0.33
N LYS A 237 10.70 -20.03 0.21
CA LYS A 237 10.37 -20.99 1.28
C LYS A 237 11.51 -21.98 1.55
N THR A 238 12.30 -22.38 0.54
CA THR A 238 13.49 -23.24 0.76
C THR A 238 14.58 -22.53 1.56
N LEU A 239 14.56 -21.19 1.59
CA LEU A 239 15.45 -20.36 2.41
C LEU A 239 14.87 -20.06 3.80
N ASP A 240 13.74 -20.64 4.17
CA ASP A 240 13.02 -20.43 5.43
C ASP A 240 12.48 -19.00 5.63
N VAL A 241 12.36 -18.19 4.55
CA VAL A 241 11.93 -16.78 4.63
C VAL A 241 10.54 -16.62 5.26
N ASN A 242 9.67 -17.60 5.09
CA ASN A 242 8.33 -17.63 5.69
C ASN A 242 8.35 -17.76 7.23
N LYS A 243 9.47 -18.20 7.81
CA LYS A 243 9.60 -18.36 9.26
C LYS A 243 10.03 -17.07 9.97
N TRP A 244 10.53 -16.05 9.23
CA TRP A 244 11.03 -14.82 9.82
C TRP A 244 9.92 -13.81 10.01
N GLN A 245 9.80 -13.25 11.20
CA GLN A 245 8.82 -12.22 11.52
C GLN A 245 9.38 -10.81 11.29
N LEU A 246 10.65 -10.58 11.65
CA LEU A 246 11.37 -9.30 11.57
C LEU A 246 10.60 -8.14 12.23
N SER A 247 9.87 -8.44 13.31
CA SER A 247 9.03 -7.46 14.01
C SER A 247 9.81 -6.30 14.66
N HIS A 248 11.11 -6.48 14.83
CA HIS A 248 12.04 -5.45 15.31
C HIS A 248 12.39 -4.40 14.25
N ILE A 249 12.05 -4.62 12.98
CA ILE A 249 12.25 -3.69 11.88
C ILE A 249 10.89 -3.16 11.43
N SER A 250 10.72 -1.83 11.40
CA SER A 250 9.49 -1.26 10.89
C SER A 250 9.28 -1.59 9.41
N THR A 251 8.02 -1.68 8.97
CA THR A 251 7.66 -1.96 7.57
C THR A 251 8.31 -0.95 6.60
N ALA A 252 8.37 0.32 6.97
CA ALA A 252 8.99 1.37 6.15
C ALA A 252 10.50 1.14 5.98
N ARG A 253 11.21 0.81 7.06
CA ARG A 253 12.64 0.49 7.03
C ARG A 253 12.93 -0.80 6.27
N MET A 254 12.14 -1.84 6.50
CA MET A 254 12.26 -3.10 5.77
C MET A 254 12.13 -2.88 4.25
N ARG A 255 11.14 -2.09 3.82
CA ARG A 255 10.98 -1.71 2.41
C ARG A 255 12.11 -0.83 1.88
N ALA A 256 12.70 0.03 2.72
CA ALA A 256 13.86 0.85 2.33
C ALA A 256 15.10 -0.01 2.07
N TYR A 257 15.43 -0.96 2.96
CA TYR A 257 16.51 -1.92 2.75
C TYR A 257 16.27 -2.82 1.52
N ALA A 258 15.05 -3.30 1.35
CA ALA A 258 14.69 -4.11 0.18
C ALA A 258 14.86 -3.32 -1.14
N ARG A 259 14.46 -2.04 -1.18
CA ARG A 259 14.68 -1.17 -2.34
C ARG A 259 16.16 -0.90 -2.61
N ALA A 260 16.98 -0.76 -1.58
CA ALA A 260 18.41 -0.61 -1.76
C ALA A 260 19.01 -1.80 -2.52
N VAL A 261 18.62 -3.03 -2.14
CA VAL A 261 19.03 -4.25 -2.88
C VAL A 261 18.45 -4.27 -4.29
N ALA A 262 17.17 -3.95 -4.45
CA ALA A 262 16.50 -4.00 -5.76
C ALA A 262 17.18 -3.08 -6.79
N ASN A 263 17.59 -1.88 -6.37
CA ASN A 263 18.17 -0.85 -7.25
C ASN A 263 19.69 -1.01 -7.46
N ARG A 264 20.38 -1.77 -6.61
CA ARG A 264 21.84 -1.93 -6.66
C ARG A 264 22.23 -3.16 -7.49
N PRO A 265 23.23 -3.08 -8.37
CA PRO A 265 23.78 -4.25 -9.04
C PRO A 265 24.26 -5.32 -8.06
N PRO A 266 24.19 -6.63 -8.39
CA PRO A 266 24.64 -7.70 -7.48
C PRO A 266 26.09 -7.58 -7.04
N PHE A 267 26.95 -7.09 -7.93
CA PHE A 267 28.36 -6.87 -7.65
C PHE A 267 28.59 -5.83 -6.54
N ASP A 268 27.87 -4.71 -6.57
CA ASP A 268 27.98 -3.67 -5.54
C ASP A 268 27.42 -4.14 -4.20
N SER A 269 26.37 -4.97 -4.23
CA SER A 269 25.81 -5.58 -3.02
C SER A 269 26.82 -6.51 -2.32
N ARG A 270 27.73 -7.15 -3.07
CA ARG A 270 28.79 -8.00 -2.50
C ARG A 270 29.91 -7.23 -1.80
N ARG A 271 30.05 -5.93 -2.09
CA ARG A 271 31.08 -5.06 -1.50
C ARG A 271 30.70 -4.48 -0.14
N LEU A 272 29.43 -4.62 0.25
CA LEU A 272 28.96 -4.16 1.56
C LEU A 272 29.61 -4.95 2.70
N SER A 273 29.60 -4.34 3.89
CA SER A 273 29.94 -5.06 5.11
C SER A 273 29.04 -6.31 5.24
N GLN A 274 29.56 -7.38 5.85
CA GLN A 274 28.79 -8.61 6.02
C GLN A 274 27.46 -8.38 6.75
N ASP A 275 27.44 -7.51 7.72
CA ASP A 275 26.26 -7.21 8.53
C ASP A 275 25.23 -6.40 7.74
N THR A 276 25.65 -5.36 7.02
CA THR A 276 24.74 -4.58 6.16
C THR A 276 24.21 -5.44 5.01
N GLN A 277 25.08 -6.24 4.37
CA GLN A 277 24.65 -7.16 3.31
C GLN A 277 23.62 -8.16 3.83
N MET A 278 23.85 -8.76 4.99
CA MET A 278 22.95 -9.71 5.64
C MET A 278 21.59 -9.04 5.93
N LEU A 279 21.58 -7.85 6.53
CA LEU A 279 20.35 -7.10 6.84
C LEU A 279 19.56 -6.76 5.59
N GLU A 280 20.22 -6.15 4.59
CA GLU A 280 19.57 -5.74 3.34
C GLU A 280 19.01 -6.94 2.57
N VAL A 281 19.78 -8.03 2.44
CA VAL A 281 19.32 -9.25 1.77
C VAL A 281 18.15 -9.89 2.52
N THR A 282 18.21 -9.97 3.85
CA THR A 282 17.10 -10.49 4.67
C THR A 282 15.81 -9.71 4.43
N CYS A 283 15.89 -8.38 4.48
CA CYS A 283 14.74 -7.51 4.22
C CYS A 283 14.22 -7.67 2.78
N PHE A 284 15.13 -7.75 1.79
CA PHE A 284 14.75 -7.96 0.39
C PHE A 284 14.00 -9.28 0.20
N LEU A 285 14.50 -10.38 0.75
CA LEU A 285 13.86 -11.69 0.63
C LEU A 285 12.47 -11.68 1.30
N ARG A 286 12.37 -11.08 2.49
CA ARG A 286 11.10 -10.99 3.20
C ARG A 286 10.07 -10.16 2.44
N VAL A 287 10.44 -8.97 1.96
CA VAL A 287 9.56 -8.12 1.15
C VAL A 287 9.19 -8.82 -0.16
N SER A 288 10.16 -9.47 -0.82
CA SER A 288 9.89 -10.24 -2.05
C SER A 288 8.86 -11.35 -1.83
N LEU A 289 8.91 -12.08 -0.70
CA LEU A 289 7.91 -13.09 -0.37
C LEU A 289 6.51 -12.48 -0.25
N LEU A 290 6.39 -11.34 0.42
CA LEU A 290 5.12 -10.65 0.62
C LEU A 290 4.56 -10.11 -0.71
N ASP A 291 5.38 -9.41 -1.49
CA ASP A 291 5.00 -8.82 -2.78
C ASP A 291 4.65 -9.89 -3.83
N LEU A 292 5.42 -10.98 -3.89
CA LEU A 292 5.16 -12.09 -4.80
C LEU A 292 3.88 -12.86 -4.41
N THR A 293 3.59 -12.98 -3.12
CA THR A 293 2.35 -13.60 -2.64
C THR A 293 1.15 -12.75 -3.06
N ASP A 294 1.20 -11.42 -2.88
CA ASP A 294 0.14 -10.51 -3.32
C ASP A 294 -0.03 -10.56 -4.85
N THR A 295 1.08 -10.56 -5.58
CA THR A 295 1.07 -10.70 -7.04
C THR A 295 0.43 -12.01 -7.47
N LEU A 296 0.79 -13.14 -6.84
CA LEU A 296 0.22 -14.45 -7.14
C LEU A 296 -1.29 -14.47 -6.89
N MET A 297 -1.73 -13.92 -5.77
CA MET A 297 -3.14 -13.81 -5.42
C MET A 297 -3.91 -12.94 -6.43
N TYR A 298 -3.35 -11.79 -6.80
CA TYR A 298 -3.94 -10.91 -7.81
C TYR A 298 -4.10 -11.61 -9.17
N LEU A 299 -3.01 -12.21 -9.68
CA LEU A 299 -3.02 -12.91 -10.96
C LEU A 299 -4.00 -14.09 -10.97
N THR A 300 -4.00 -14.89 -9.90
CA THR A 300 -4.89 -16.05 -9.76
C THR A 300 -6.34 -15.61 -9.66
N GLY A 301 -6.64 -14.60 -8.83
CA GLY A 301 -7.99 -14.05 -8.70
C GLY A 301 -8.51 -13.49 -10.02
N ARG A 302 -7.67 -12.83 -10.81
CA ARG A 302 -8.02 -12.35 -12.15
C ARG A 302 -8.35 -13.51 -13.11
N ARG A 303 -7.56 -14.60 -13.07
CA ARG A 303 -7.84 -15.81 -13.88
C ARG A 303 -9.15 -16.49 -13.48
N VAL A 304 -9.46 -16.53 -12.19
CA VAL A 304 -10.78 -17.04 -11.72
C VAL A 304 -11.91 -16.17 -12.29
N ASN A 305 -11.78 -14.84 -12.26
CA ASN A 305 -12.77 -13.94 -12.83
C ASN A 305 -12.94 -14.15 -14.35
N ASP A 306 -11.81 -14.31 -15.08
CA ASP A 306 -11.86 -14.59 -16.53
C ASP A 306 -12.55 -15.93 -16.82
N LEU A 307 -12.27 -16.96 -16.02
CA LEU A 307 -12.92 -18.27 -16.17
C LEU A 307 -14.44 -18.18 -15.99
N VAL A 308 -14.89 -17.49 -14.94
CA VAL A 308 -16.33 -17.27 -14.67
C VAL A 308 -16.96 -16.46 -15.80
N ARG A 309 -16.31 -15.39 -16.26
CA ARG A 309 -16.81 -14.57 -17.38
C ARG A 309 -16.95 -15.37 -18.67
N HIS A 310 -15.97 -16.20 -19.00
CA HIS A 310 -16.03 -17.06 -20.18
C HIS A 310 -17.12 -18.14 -20.05
N ALA A 311 -17.29 -18.72 -18.85
CA ALA A 311 -18.38 -19.66 -18.60
C ALA A 311 -19.76 -18.99 -18.83
N SER A 312 -19.96 -17.79 -18.26
CA SER A 312 -21.19 -17.00 -18.48
C SER A 312 -21.38 -16.64 -19.95
N GLY A 313 -20.34 -16.23 -20.67
CA GLY A 313 -20.41 -15.92 -22.11
C GLY A 313 -20.84 -17.14 -22.95
N ARG A 314 -20.30 -18.34 -22.67
CA ARG A 314 -20.71 -19.57 -23.34
C ARG A 314 -22.20 -19.88 -23.11
N VAL A 315 -22.65 -19.70 -21.86
CA VAL A 315 -24.07 -19.92 -21.50
C VAL A 315 -24.96 -18.94 -22.25
N ILE A 316 -24.62 -17.65 -22.28
CA ILE A 316 -25.41 -16.63 -23.04
C ILE A 316 -25.46 -16.99 -24.51
N THR A 317 -24.32 -17.38 -25.12
CA THR A 317 -24.30 -17.79 -26.54
C THR A 317 -25.14 -19.01 -26.79
N LYS A 318 -25.11 -20.03 -25.90
CA LYS A 318 -25.95 -21.22 -26.00
C LYS A 318 -27.45 -20.86 -25.91
N GLN A 319 -27.82 -20.07 -24.89
CA GLN A 319 -29.22 -19.62 -24.72
C GLN A 319 -29.72 -18.80 -25.92
N ALA A 320 -28.86 -17.94 -26.50
CA ALA A 320 -29.24 -17.20 -27.71
C ALA A 320 -29.49 -18.11 -28.92
N ARG A 321 -28.66 -19.15 -29.11
CA ARG A 321 -28.89 -20.16 -30.18
C ARG A 321 -30.18 -20.91 -29.95
N THR A 322 -30.42 -21.44 -28.76
CA THR A 322 -31.66 -22.13 -28.41
C THR A 322 -32.87 -21.23 -28.59
N ALA A 323 -32.80 -19.95 -28.29
CA ALA A 323 -33.88 -18.99 -28.54
C ALA A 323 -34.18 -18.81 -30.04
N VAL A 324 -33.16 -18.87 -30.90
CA VAL A 324 -33.36 -18.87 -32.38
C VAL A 324 -34.02 -20.15 -32.84
N GLU A 325 -33.57 -21.31 -32.33
CA GLU A 325 -34.18 -22.63 -32.64
C GLU A 325 -35.66 -22.68 -32.26
N TYR A 326 -36.02 -22.19 -31.05
CA TYR A 326 -37.43 -22.10 -30.64
C TYR A 326 -38.27 -21.15 -31.50
N ARG A 327 -37.67 -20.05 -32.00
CA ARG A 327 -38.37 -19.16 -32.93
C ARG A 327 -38.65 -19.88 -34.26
N GLN A 328 -37.67 -20.56 -34.82
CA GLN A 328 -37.83 -21.35 -36.04
C GLN A 328 -38.90 -22.43 -35.87
N GLN A 329 -38.83 -23.20 -34.78
CA GLN A 329 -39.80 -24.22 -34.44
C GLN A 329 -41.23 -23.65 -34.32
N ARG A 330 -41.37 -22.49 -33.66
CA ARG A 330 -42.66 -21.79 -33.56
C ARG A 330 -43.18 -21.34 -34.94
N ASP A 331 -42.31 -20.84 -35.81
CA ASP A 331 -42.70 -20.40 -37.14
C ASP A 331 -43.07 -21.59 -38.02
N GLU A 332 -42.40 -22.75 -37.89
CA GLU A 332 -42.77 -24.01 -38.50
C GLU A 332 -44.12 -24.53 -37.99
N MET A 333 -44.38 -24.51 -36.67
CA MET A 333 -45.68 -24.82 -36.09
C MET A 333 -46.79 -23.96 -36.68
N ARG A 334 -46.52 -22.64 -36.82
CA ARG A 334 -47.49 -21.71 -37.42
C ARG A 334 -47.80 -22.06 -38.86
N LEU A 335 -46.79 -22.43 -39.65
CA LEU A 335 -47.00 -22.87 -41.03
C LEU A 335 -47.85 -24.16 -41.10
N ILE A 336 -47.62 -25.16 -40.25
CA ILE A 336 -48.36 -26.39 -40.16
C ILE A 336 -49.86 -26.12 -39.79
N ILE A 337 -50.09 -25.30 -38.77
CA ILE A 337 -51.45 -24.98 -38.29
C ILE A 337 -52.27 -24.27 -39.37
N HIS A 338 -51.65 -23.35 -40.10
CA HIS A 338 -52.33 -22.53 -41.12
C HIS A 338 -52.23 -23.11 -42.54
N ALA A 339 -51.72 -24.34 -42.72
CA ALA A 339 -51.67 -24.97 -44.03
C ALA A 339 -53.06 -25.23 -44.54
N GLU A 340 -53.36 -24.77 -45.75
CA GLU A 340 -54.63 -25.01 -46.45
C GLU A 340 -54.61 -26.37 -47.17
N GLY A 341 -55.72 -27.06 -47.18
CA GLY A 341 -55.84 -28.34 -47.88
C GLY A 341 -55.29 -29.58 -47.17
N VAL A 342 -54.86 -29.45 -45.94
CA VAL A 342 -54.31 -30.53 -45.09
C VAL A 342 -55.31 -30.88 -43.99
N THR A 343 -55.56 -32.18 -43.78
CA THR A 343 -56.51 -32.66 -42.76
C THR A 343 -55.99 -32.38 -41.32
N SER A 344 -56.89 -32.33 -40.34
CA SER A 344 -56.56 -32.13 -38.94
C SER A 344 -55.63 -33.20 -38.39
N ASP A 345 -55.81 -34.47 -38.80
CA ASP A 345 -54.97 -35.58 -38.34
C ASP A 345 -53.51 -35.47 -38.87
N GLU A 346 -53.37 -35.10 -40.15
CA GLU A 346 -52.04 -34.86 -40.75
C GLU A 346 -51.29 -33.68 -40.08
N LYS A 347 -52.00 -32.60 -39.71
CA LYS A 347 -51.45 -31.49 -38.96
C LYS A 347 -51.00 -31.95 -37.59
N ILE A 348 -51.76 -32.76 -36.88
CA ILE A 348 -51.41 -33.30 -35.56
C ILE A 348 -50.19 -34.22 -35.66
N GLU A 349 -50.12 -35.07 -36.68
CA GLU A 349 -48.90 -35.90 -36.87
C GLU A 349 -47.65 -35.07 -37.19
N ALA A 350 -47.75 -34.04 -37.99
CA ALA A 350 -46.64 -33.14 -38.28
C ALA A 350 -46.20 -32.38 -37.05
N LEU A 351 -47.13 -31.90 -36.21
CA LEU A 351 -46.82 -31.25 -34.93
C LEU A 351 -46.14 -32.19 -33.91
N LYS A 352 -46.63 -33.49 -33.86
CA LYS A 352 -45.98 -34.50 -32.99
C LYS A 352 -44.53 -34.80 -33.39
N LYS A 353 -44.23 -34.76 -34.69
CA LYS A 353 -42.87 -34.94 -35.20
C LYS A 353 -41.98 -33.74 -34.86
N LEU A 354 -42.55 -32.52 -34.83
CA LEU A 354 -41.83 -31.30 -34.52
C LEU A 354 -41.59 -31.12 -33.02
N ILE A 355 -42.49 -31.63 -32.16
CA ILE A 355 -42.39 -31.54 -30.68
C ILE A 355 -42.38 -32.97 -30.11
N PRO A 356 -41.18 -33.54 -29.86
CA PRO A 356 -41.09 -34.85 -29.21
C PRO A 356 -41.66 -34.81 -27.78
N SER A 357 -42.37 -35.86 -27.36
CA SER A 357 -43.04 -35.95 -26.05
C SER A 357 -42.09 -35.99 -24.84
N ASP A 358 -40.79 -36.18 -25.06
CA ASP A 358 -39.80 -36.43 -24.02
C ASP A 358 -39.01 -35.20 -23.59
N GLU A 359 -39.28 -34.02 -24.17
CA GLU A 359 -38.64 -32.79 -23.71
C GLU A 359 -39.28 -32.25 -22.41
N SER A 360 -38.90 -32.80 -21.26
CA SER A 360 -39.13 -32.15 -19.98
C SER A 360 -38.16 -30.97 -19.87
N SER A 361 -38.48 -29.85 -20.46
CA SER A 361 -37.68 -28.62 -20.32
C SER A 361 -37.94 -27.98 -18.97
N GLN A 362 -37.28 -28.49 -17.90
CA GLN A 362 -37.10 -27.70 -16.69
C GLN A 362 -36.23 -26.51 -17.05
N ALA A 363 -36.76 -25.31 -16.88
CA ALA A 363 -36.05 -24.07 -17.11
C ALA A 363 -34.87 -23.96 -16.11
N ILE A 364 -33.69 -24.38 -16.53
CA ILE A 364 -32.47 -24.25 -15.71
C ILE A 364 -32.04 -22.79 -15.72
N GLY A 365 -31.98 -22.19 -14.54
CA GLY A 365 -31.58 -20.80 -14.39
C GLY A 365 -30.13 -20.53 -14.87
N HIS A 366 -29.87 -19.32 -15.37
CA HIS A 366 -28.56 -18.92 -15.89
C HIS A 366 -27.41 -19.26 -14.95
N ALA A 367 -27.57 -19.00 -13.64
CA ALA A 367 -26.53 -19.28 -12.64
C ALA A 367 -26.19 -20.78 -12.51
N ALA A 368 -27.19 -21.67 -12.67
CA ALA A 368 -26.97 -23.10 -12.64
C ALA A 368 -26.22 -23.58 -13.90
N LEU A 369 -26.56 -23.05 -15.08
CA LEU A 369 -25.81 -23.30 -16.31
C LEU A 369 -24.37 -22.83 -16.26
N VAL A 370 -24.09 -21.66 -15.63
CA VAL A 370 -22.74 -21.18 -15.41
C VAL A 370 -21.96 -22.12 -14.49
N ARG A 371 -22.58 -22.62 -13.40
CA ARG A 371 -21.97 -23.64 -12.54
C ARG A 371 -21.62 -24.91 -13.31
N GLN A 372 -22.54 -25.41 -14.12
CA GLN A 372 -22.28 -26.57 -14.98
C GLN A 372 -21.11 -26.32 -15.92
N SER A 373 -21.05 -25.16 -16.58
CA SER A 373 -19.95 -24.79 -17.47
C SER A 373 -18.59 -24.68 -16.74
N LEU A 374 -18.58 -24.37 -15.45
CA LEU A 374 -17.37 -24.40 -14.61
C LEU A 374 -16.95 -25.82 -14.26
N VAL A 375 -17.90 -26.74 -14.04
CA VAL A 375 -17.64 -28.17 -13.82
C VAL A 375 -16.99 -28.77 -15.07
N ASP A 376 -17.50 -28.43 -16.27
CA ASP A 376 -16.93 -28.88 -17.55
C ASP A 376 -15.48 -28.38 -17.77
N ASP A 377 -15.14 -27.22 -17.24
CA ASP A 377 -13.76 -26.65 -17.26
C ASP A 377 -12.84 -27.20 -16.14
N THR A 378 -13.03 -28.43 -15.66
CA THR A 378 -12.36 -29.00 -14.48
C THR A 378 -10.82 -28.92 -14.51
N THR A 379 -10.21 -29.03 -15.69
CA THR A 379 -8.74 -28.90 -15.84
C THR A 379 -8.26 -27.50 -15.45
N LYS A 380 -8.94 -26.46 -15.92
CA LYS A 380 -8.60 -25.06 -15.59
C LYS A 380 -8.88 -24.75 -14.12
N VAL A 381 -10.00 -25.24 -13.59
CA VAL A 381 -10.36 -25.12 -12.18
C VAL A 381 -9.31 -25.79 -11.29
N THR A 382 -8.90 -27.01 -11.62
CA THR A 382 -7.87 -27.76 -10.88
C THR A 382 -6.54 -27.04 -10.90
N SER A 383 -6.12 -26.49 -12.05
CA SER A 383 -4.88 -25.72 -12.16
C SER A 383 -4.88 -24.50 -11.23
N LEU A 384 -5.99 -23.76 -11.15
CA LEU A 384 -6.12 -22.60 -10.24
C LEU A 384 -6.16 -23.02 -8.77
N LEU A 385 -6.82 -24.13 -8.45
CA LEU A 385 -6.85 -24.66 -7.08
C LEU A 385 -5.47 -25.13 -6.61
N ASN A 386 -4.65 -25.68 -7.49
CA ASN A 386 -3.27 -26.08 -7.16
C ASN A 386 -2.42 -24.86 -6.76
N VAL A 387 -2.64 -23.69 -7.39
CA VAL A 387 -2.01 -22.44 -6.97
C VAL A 387 -2.45 -22.06 -5.55
N PHE A 388 -3.74 -22.09 -5.26
CA PHE A 388 -4.25 -21.81 -3.91
C PHE A 388 -3.74 -22.84 -2.88
N SER A 389 -3.60 -24.10 -3.27
CA SER A 389 -3.10 -25.15 -2.38
C SER A 389 -1.61 -24.97 -2.02
N SER A 390 -0.81 -24.32 -2.87
CA SER A 390 0.60 -23.99 -2.58
C SER A 390 0.75 -22.87 -1.54
N LEU A 391 -0.33 -22.12 -1.26
CA LEU A 391 -0.37 -21.05 -0.28
C LEU A 391 -0.89 -21.56 1.06
N GLU A 392 -0.38 -20.99 2.16
CA GLU A 392 -0.84 -21.28 3.51
C GLU A 392 -2.09 -20.45 3.82
N ILE A 393 -3.23 -20.88 3.26
CA ILE A 393 -4.51 -20.21 3.48
C ILE A 393 -4.99 -20.49 4.90
N LYS A 394 -5.31 -19.42 5.62
CA LYS A 394 -5.90 -19.42 6.95
C LYS A 394 -7.28 -18.79 6.94
N GLY A 395 -8.03 -19.03 7.97
CA GLY A 395 -9.38 -18.49 8.14
C GLY A 395 -9.98 -18.94 9.47
N ASP A 396 -11.16 -18.46 9.76
CA ASP A 396 -11.94 -18.96 10.89
C ASP A 396 -12.33 -20.43 10.62
N LYS A 397 -11.91 -21.33 11.50
CA LYS A 397 -12.15 -22.78 11.40
C LYS A 397 -13.65 -23.15 11.37
N ALA A 398 -14.49 -22.30 11.95
CA ALA A 398 -15.94 -22.48 11.92
C ALA A 398 -16.56 -22.21 10.56
N GLN A 399 -15.88 -21.48 9.67
CA GLN A 399 -16.46 -20.99 8.42
C GLN A 399 -16.28 -21.95 7.24
N GLN A 400 -17.32 -22.02 6.41
CA GLN A 400 -17.40 -22.90 5.24
C GLN A 400 -16.20 -22.82 4.29
N PRO A 401 -15.67 -21.64 3.87
CA PRO A 401 -14.60 -21.59 2.89
C PRO A 401 -13.34 -22.34 3.32
N LEU A 402 -12.94 -22.22 4.60
CA LEU A 402 -11.77 -22.93 5.11
C LEU A 402 -12.03 -24.44 5.21
N LYS A 403 -13.20 -24.85 5.71
CA LYS A 403 -13.59 -26.27 5.76
C LYS A 403 -13.52 -26.93 4.39
N GLN A 404 -14.04 -26.27 3.34
CA GLN A 404 -13.98 -26.77 1.97
C GLN A 404 -12.53 -26.93 1.47
N VAL A 405 -11.66 -25.94 1.73
CA VAL A 405 -10.25 -26.01 1.35
C VAL A 405 -9.56 -27.19 2.05
N MET A 406 -9.82 -27.38 3.35
CA MET A 406 -9.25 -28.47 4.12
C MET A 406 -9.75 -29.84 3.64
N ALA A 407 -11.04 -29.97 3.39
CA ALA A 407 -11.62 -31.21 2.85
C ALA A 407 -11.04 -31.55 1.47
N LEU A 408 -10.93 -30.58 0.56
CA LEU A 408 -10.34 -30.79 -0.75
C LEU A 408 -8.87 -31.19 -0.66
N ARG A 409 -8.09 -30.58 0.25
CA ARG A 409 -6.69 -30.98 0.49
C ARG A 409 -6.60 -32.42 0.97
N ALA A 410 -7.43 -32.79 1.95
CA ALA A 410 -7.45 -34.16 2.48
C ALA A 410 -7.78 -35.21 1.40
N LEU A 411 -8.68 -34.88 0.47
CA LEU A 411 -9.01 -35.76 -0.68
C LEU A 411 -7.83 -35.84 -1.67
N ASN A 412 -7.20 -34.71 -1.99
CA ASN A 412 -6.04 -34.69 -2.88
C ASN A 412 -4.83 -35.43 -2.30
N ASP A 413 -4.54 -35.26 -1.01
CA ASP A 413 -3.42 -35.93 -0.31
C ASP A 413 -3.60 -37.46 -0.31
N LYS A 414 -4.84 -37.93 -0.28
CA LYS A 414 -5.19 -39.36 -0.42
C LYS A 414 -5.19 -39.85 -1.89
N GLY A 415 -4.94 -38.98 -2.86
CA GLY A 415 -4.96 -39.31 -4.29
C GLY A 415 -6.35 -39.66 -4.83
N ILE A 416 -7.40 -39.23 -4.15
CA ILE A 416 -8.80 -39.53 -4.52
C ILE A 416 -9.17 -38.76 -5.80
N LYS A 417 -9.74 -39.48 -6.77
CA LYS A 417 -10.18 -38.92 -8.08
C LYS A 417 -11.69 -38.78 -8.21
N GLU A 418 -12.44 -39.41 -7.32
CA GLU A 418 -13.90 -39.45 -7.27
C GLU A 418 -14.38 -38.94 -5.91
N LEU A 419 -15.50 -38.22 -5.86
CA LEU A 419 -16.04 -37.76 -4.58
C LEU A 419 -16.60 -38.95 -3.79
N PRO A 420 -16.15 -39.18 -2.52
CA PRO A 420 -16.70 -40.24 -1.69
C PRO A 420 -18.21 -40.12 -1.52
N VAL A 421 -18.91 -41.24 -1.41
CA VAL A 421 -20.39 -41.27 -1.27
C VAL A 421 -20.80 -40.67 0.09
N ASP A 422 -19.99 -40.85 1.12
CA ASP A 422 -20.17 -40.35 2.48
C ASP A 422 -19.65 -38.92 2.70
N PHE A 423 -19.33 -38.20 1.60
CA PHE A 423 -18.82 -36.83 1.69
C PHE A 423 -19.90 -35.90 2.30
N ASP A 424 -19.52 -35.15 3.33
CA ASP A 424 -20.41 -34.16 3.94
C ASP A 424 -20.63 -32.96 3.01
N VAL A 425 -21.76 -32.98 2.29
CA VAL A 425 -22.14 -31.90 1.35
C VAL A 425 -22.51 -30.60 2.06
N HIS A 426 -22.81 -30.62 3.36
CA HIS A 426 -23.24 -29.43 4.11
C HIS A 426 -22.11 -28.41 4.34
N ILE A 427 -20.86 -28.82 4.18
CA ILE A 427 -19.71 -27.87 4.19
C ILE A 427 -19.66 -27.02 2.92
N VAL A 428 -20.43 -27.33 1.90
CA VAL A 428 -20.50 -26.61 0.62
C VAL A 428 -21.81 -25.81 0.56
N ASP A 429 -21.79 -24.70 -0.18
CA ASP A 429 -22.97 -23.85 -0.42
C ASP A 429 -24.09 -24.70 -1.06
N PRO A 430 -25.34 -24.63 -0.53
CA PRO A 430 -26.47 -25.43 -1.02
C PRO A 430 -26.72 -25.39 -2.53
N VAL A 431 -26.34 -24.31 -3.20
CA VAL A 431 -26.50 -24.18 -4.67
C VAL A 431 -25.68 -25.20 -5.48
N TRP A 432 -24.77 -25.95 -4.84
CA TRP A 432 -23.98 -27.00 -5.45
C TRP A 432 -24.42 -28.41 -5.06
N HIS A 433 -25.34 -28.59 -4.10
CA HIS A 433 -25.69 -29.91 -3.53
C HIS A 433 -26.21 -30.87 -4.58
N GLU A 434 -27.03 -30.42 -5.54
CA GLU A 434 -27.54 -31.24 -6.65
C GLU A 434 -26.37 -31.85 -7.45
N MET A 435 -25.36 -31.07 -7.80
CA MET A 435 -24.20 -31.53 -8.57
C MET A 435 -23.25 -32.41 -7.74
N LEU A 436 -23.20 -32.22 -6.42
CA LEU A 436 -22.39 -33.04 -5.51
C LEU A 436 -23.01 -34.42 -5.27
N ASN A 437 -24.34 -34.52 -5.38
CA ASN A 437 -25.10 -35.76 -5.25
C ASN A 437 -25.30 -36.50 -6.60
N ASP A 438 -24.65 -36.04 -7.68
CA ASP A 438 -24.67 -36.70 -8.99
C ASP A 438 -24.17 -38.14 -8.85
N LYS A 439 -24.81 -39.07 -9.59
CA LYS A 439 -24.43 -40.49 -9.67
C LYS A 439 -23.00 -40.66 -10.21
N ASP A 440 -22.60 -39.79 -11.13
CA ASP A 440 -21.22 -39.70 -11.61
C ASP A 440 -20.33 -39.01 -10.57
N ARG A 441 -19.62 -39.82 -9.79
CA ARG A 441 -18.76 -39.34 -8.68
C ARG A 441 -17.53 -38.56 -9.16
N VAL A 442 -17.08 -38.76 -10.40
CA VAL A 442 -16.02 -37.96 -11.03
C VAL A 442 -16.53 -36.56 -11.30
N LYS A 443 -17.74 -36.43 -11.85
CA LYS A 443 -18.41 -35.16 -12.09
C LYS A 443 -18.74 -34.44 -10.78
N ALA A 444 -19.21 -35.17 -9.77
CA ALA A 444 -19.41 -34.64 -8.42
C ALA A 444 -18.10 -34.08 -7.82
N PHE A 445 -16.97 -34.75 -8.05
CA PHE A 445 -15.68 -34.23 -7.60
C PHE A 445 -15.23 -32.97 -8.36
N ALA A 446 -15.51 -32.90 -9.65
CA ALA A 446 -15.32 -31.67 -10.43
C ALA A 446 -16.19 -30.52 -9.92
N ALA A 447 -17.43 -30.79 -9.52
CA ALA A 447 -18.31 -29.81 -8.89
C ALA A 447 -17.78 -29.33 -7.53
N MET A 448 -17.25 -30.25 -6.70
CA MET A 448 -16.58 -29.89 -5.44
C MET A 448 -15.40 -28.96 -5.66
N LYS A 449 -14.57 -29.21 -6.67
CA LYS A 449 -13.46 -28.34 -7.04
C LYS A 449 -13.93 -26.95 -7.47
N ALA A 450 -14.95 -26.89 -8.33
CA ALA A 450 -15.52 -25.60 -8.78
C ALA A 450 -16.14 -24.82 -7.61
N ALA A 451 -16.89 -25.49 -6.74
CA ALA A 451 -17.48 -24.92 -5.53
C ALA A 451 -16.39 -24.35 -4.60
N THR A 452 -15.31 -25.12 -4.36
CA THR A 452 -14.20 -24.67 -3.53
C THR A 452 -13.48 -23.45 -4.12
N MET A 453 -13.24 -23.43 -5.43
CA MET A 453 -12.65 -22.26 -6.10
C MET A 453 -13.51 -21.00 -5.89
N MET A 454 -14.81 -21.13 -6.02
CA MET A 454 -15.75 -20.01 -5.81
C MET A 454 -15.84 -19.60 -4.33
N ALA A 455 -15.76 -20.55 -3.41
CA ALA A 455 -15.72 -20.28 -1.97
C ALA A 455 -14.44 -19.57 -1.56
N VAL A 456 -13.27 -19.98 -2.06
CA VAL A 456 -11.98 -19.32 -1.85
C VAL A 456 -12.03 -17.87 -2.36
N ARG A 457 -12.49 -17.66 -3.59
CA ARG A 457 -12.66 -16.31 -4.15
C ARG A 457 -13.55 -15.43 -3.25
N ARG A 458 -14.68 -15.95 -2.78
CA ARG A 458 -15.61 -15.25 -1.89
C ARG A 458 -14.97 -14.99 -0.51
N GLY A 459 -14.26 -15.99 0.02
CA GLY A 459 -13.58 -15.93 1.32
C GLY A 459 -12.53 -14.82 1.38
N PHE A 460 -11.70 -14.66 0.33
CA PHE A 460 -10.73 -13.57 0.27
C PHE A 460 -11.39 -12.20 0.07
N ARG A 461 -12.43 -12.10 -0.76
CA ARG A 461 -13.18 -10.83 -0.94
C ARG A 461 -13.85 -10.35 0.35
N SER A 462 -14.37 -11.27 1.16
CA SER A 462 -15.01 -10.98 2.44
C SER A 462 -14.04 -10.94 3.63
N SER A 463 -12.72 -11.12 3.39
CA SER A 463 -11.68 -11.23 4.41
C SER A 463 -11.91 -12.33 5.47
N ARG A 464 -12.67 -13.37 5.11
CA ARG A 464 -12.84 -14.59 5.92
C ARG A 464 -11.69 -15.57 5.74
N LEU A 465 -10.94 -15.44 4.65
CA LEU A 465 -9.69 -16.13 4.40
C LEU A 465 -8.56 -15.12 4.33
N TRP A 466 -7.38 -15.52 4.81
CA TRP A 466 -6.18 -14.69 4.77
C TRP A 466 -4.91 -15.53 4.60
N ILE A 467 -3.80 -14.85 4.32
CA ILE A 467 -2.46 -15.43 4.19
C ILE A 467 -1.50 -14.57 5.00
N ASP A 468 -0.75 -15.17 5.92
CA ASP A 468 0.16 -14.43 6.81
C ASP A 468 1.30 -13.73 6.07
N HIS A 469 1.74 -14.31 4.94
CA HIS A 469 2.85 -13.78 4.15
C HIS A 469 2.35 -12.92 2.98
N SER A 470 1.48 -11.97 3.27
CA SER A 470 0.86 -11.03 2.34
C SER A 470 0.73 -9.65 2.97
N TRP A 471 0.80 -8.59 2.17
CA TRP A 471 0.46 -7.24 2.61
C TRP A 471 -1.05 -7.00 2.56
N ASP A 472 -1.68 -7.43 1.46
CA ASP A 472 -3.07 -7.12 1.14
C ASP A 472 -4.04 -8.17 1.68
N TYR A 473 -3.65 -9.44 1.65
CA TYR A 473 -4.49 -10.59 2.04
C TYR A 473 -4.19 -11.14 3.43
N ARG A 474 -3.47 -10.40 4.29
CA ARG A 474 -3.27 -10.76 5.70
C ARG A 474 -4.54 -10.59 6.52
N ASN A 475 -4.56 -11.17 7.72
CA ASN A 475 -5.68 -10.99 8.63
C ASN A 475 -5.95 -9.48 8.87
N ARG A 476 -7.22 -9.08 8.78
CA ARG A 476 -7.64 -7.70 9.05
C ARG A 476 -7.34 -7.26 10.46
N GLU A 477 -7.46 -8.16 11.43
CA GLU A 477 -7.21 -7.86 12.84
C GLU A 477 -5.76 -7.44 13.09
N ASP A 478 -4.80 -7.96 12.31
CA ASP A 478 -3.39 -7.55 12.40
C ASP A 478 -3.16 -6.08 11.99
N ARG A 479 -4.12 -5.45 11.34
CA ARG A 479 -4.10 -4.02 10.98
C ARG A 479 -4.72 -3.13 12.05
N LEU A 480 -5.43 -3.72 13.01
CA LEU A 480 -6.08 -2.99 14.08
C LEU A 480 -5.13 -2.85 15.28
N ILE A 481 -5.32 -1.77 16.00
CA ILE A 481 -4.64 -1.59 17.29
C ILE A 481 -5.22 -2.63 18.25
N SER A 482 -4.35 -3.40 18.92
CA SER A 482 -4.81 -4.37 19.92
C SER A 482 -5.65 -3.69 21.00
N ALA A 483 -6.61 -4.41 21.59
CA ALA A 483 -7.47 -3.87 22.65
C ALA A 483 -6.65 -3.30 23.83
N ALA A 484 -5.51 -3.91 24.17
CA ALA A 484 -4.61 -3.43 25.21
C ALA A 484 -3.95 -2.10 24.83
N ASN A 485 -3.41 -2.00 23.62
CA ASN A 485 -2.80 -0.77 23.10
C ASN A 485 -3.85 0.32 22.92
N TRP A 486 -5.07 -0.03 22.46
CA TRP A 486 -6.18 0.92 22.37
C TRP A 486 -6.53 1.53 23.72
N LYS A 487 -6.65 0.72 24.78
CA LYS A 487 -6.91 1.23 26.15
C LYS A 487 -5.83 2.21 26.59
N LYS A 488 -4.56 1.93 26.29
CA LYS A 488 -3.40 2.75 26.66
C LYS A 488 -3.33 4.07 25.88
N ASP A 489 -3.51 4.00 24.56
CA ASP A 489 -3.23 5.13 23.66
C ASP A 489 -4.50 5.88 23.22
N ARG A 490 -5.69 5.43 23.61
CA ARG A 490 -7.00 5.92 23.15
C ARG A 490 -7.11 7.44 23.18
N LEU A 491 -6.85 8.05 24.34
CA LEU A 491 -7.01 9.50 24.52
C LEU A 491 -6.04 10.29 23.64
N ARG A 492 -4.80 9.83 23.54
CA ARG A 492 -3.77 10.43 22.68
C ARG A 492 -4.16 10.34 21.21
N LEU A 493 -4.62 9.19 20.75
CA LEU A 493 -5.00 8.97 19.35
C LEU A 493 -6.26 9.76 18.98
N ILE A 494 -7.28 9.80 19.86
CA ILE A 494 -8.50 10.58 19.68
C ILE A 494 -8.16 12.07 19.57
N SER A 495 -7.29 12.58 20.44
CA SER A 495 -6.83 13.97 20.40
C SER A 495 -6.04 14.27 19.13
N ALA A 496 -5.07 13.41 18.76
CA ALA A 496 -4.24 13.57 17.57
C ALA A 496 -5.05 13.57 16.26
N LEU A 497 -6.14 12.80 16.21
CA LEU A 497 -7.04 12.71 15.06
C LEU A 497 -8.20 13.73 15.14
N SER A 498 -8.25 14.58 16.16
CA SER A 498 -9.34 15.53 16.42
C SER A 498 -10.72 14.86 16.44
N LEU A 499 -10.79 13.62 16.94
CA LEU A 499 -12.02 12.85 17.05
C LEU A 499 -12.74 13.16 18.36
N ASN A 500 -14.07 12.94 18.39
CA ASN A 500 -14.81 13.02 19.63
C ASN A 500 -14.50 11.81 20.52
N ALA A 501 -14.23 12.04 21.81
CA ALA A 501 -13.98 10.97 22.77
C ALA A 501 -15.24 10.13 23.09
N ASP A 502 -16.42 10.70 22.86
CA ASP A 502 -17.72 10.05 23.01
C ASP A 502 -18.06 9.29 21.71
N PRO A 503 -18.18 7.94 21.75
CA PRO A 503 -18.47 7.13 20.57
C PRO A 503 -19.79 7.51 19.88
N GLU A 504 -20.84 7.85 20.63
CA GLU A 504 -22.14 8.19 20.06
C GLU A 504 -22.09 9.52 19.31
N LYS A 505 -21.44 10.54 19.88
CA LYS A 505 -21.21 11.81 19.21
C LYS A 505 -20.29 11.68 18.00
N PHE A 506 -19.31 10.78 18.05
CA PHE A 506 -18.46 10.46 16.92
C PHE A 506 -19.27 9.83 15.78
N LEU A 507 -20.11 8.84 16.07
CA LEU A 507 -20.96 8.19 15.08
C LEU A 507 -21.97 9.16 14.48
N THR A 508 -22.64 9.96 15.31
CA THR A 508 -23.59 11.01 14.85
C THR A 508 -22.90 11.95 13.87
N ARG A 509 -21.71 12.46 14.21
CA ARG A 509 -20.93 13.34 13.33
C ARG A 509 -20.47 12.67 12.04
N LEU A 510 -20.18 11.36 12.09
CA LEU A 510 -19.82 10.57 10.91
C LEU A 510 -21.01 10.40 9.96
N TYR A 511 -22.23 10.23 10.48
CA TYR A 511 -23.46 10.10 9.70
C TYR A 511 -23.97 11.45 9.18
N GLU A 512 -23.79 12.54 9.92
CA GLU A 512 -24.18 13.90 9.54
C GLU A 512 -23.18 14.57 8.60
N SER A 513 -21.93 14.10 8.56
CA SER A 513 -20.92 14.60 7.63
C SER A 513 -21.35 14.30 6.20
N PRO A 514 -21.52 15.29 5.30
CA PRO A 514 -21.90 15.05 3.91
C PRO A 514 -20.84 14.15 3.30
N ARG A 515 -21.22 12.92 3.02
CA ARG A 515 -20.51 11.81 2.35
C ARG A 515 -19.07 12.15 1.93
N VAL A 516 -18.13 12.10 2.85
CA VAL A 516 -16.77 11.74 2.47
C VAL A 516 -16.93 10.35 1.90
N SER A 517 -16.92 10.22 0.58
CA SER A 517 -16.96 8.92 -0.07
C SER A 517 -15.74 8.15 0.39
N TRP A 518 -15.93 7.26 1.33
CA TRP A 518 -15.01 6.19 1.62
C TRP A 518 -14.97 5.32 0.36
N ARG A 519 -14.19 5.73 -0.63
CA ARG A 519 -13.80 4.81 -1.69
C ARG A 519 -12.74 3.90 -1.06
N PRO A 520 -13.02 2.61 -0.87
CA PRO A 520 -11.95 1.66 -0.65
C PRO A 520 -11.06 1.79 -1.88
N VAL A 521 -9.80 2.10 -1.66
CA VAL A 521 -8.80 2.16 -2.71
C VAL A 521 -8.82 0.80 -3.41
N GLY A 522 -9.36 0.73 -4.63
CA GLY A 522 -9.33 -0.48 -5.45
C GLY A 522 -10.66 -1.12 -5.89
N LEU A 523 -11.82 -0.58 -5.53
CA LEU A 523 -13.11 -1.10 -6.06
C LEU A 523 -13.68 -0.13 -7.10
N SER A 524 -13.82 -0.58 -8.36
CA SER A 524 -14.53 0.16 -9.40
C SER A 524 -16.04 0.17 -9.14
N GLN A 525 -16.74 1.20 -9.62
CA GLN A 525 -18.20 1.36 -9.46
C GLN A 525 -19.04 0.20 -10.00
N THR A 526 -18.45 -0.69 -10.78
CA THR A 526 -19.10 -1.88 -11.35
C THR A 526 -19.22 -3.06 -10.37
N ASP A 527 -18.54 -3.03 -9.23
CA ASP A 527 -18.53 -4.13 -8.26
C ASP A 527 -19.61 -4.02 -7.16
N MET A 528 -20.42 -2.95 -7.14
CA MET A 528 -21.47 -2.74 -6.14
C MET A 528 -22.89 -3.11 -6.61
N ALA A 529 -23.06 -3.60 -7.83
CA ALA A 529 -24.37 -3.97 -8.42
C ALA A 529 -24.50 -5.46 -8.75
N ALA A 530 -23.75 -6.33 -8.10
CA ALA A 530 -23.89 -7.79 -8.27
C ALA A 530 -23.91 -8.53 -6.92
#